data_63a93c02ee70bca8a6a44ad464957623
#
_entry.id   63a93c02ee70bca8a6a44ad464957623
#
_cell.length_a   1.000
_cell.length_b   1.000
_cell.length_c   1.000
_cell.angle_alpha   90.00
_cell.angle_beta   90.00
_cell.angle_gamma   90.00
#
_symmetry.space_group_name_H-M   'P 1'
#
loop_
_entity.id
_entity.type
_entity.pdbx_description
1 polymer ?
#
loop_
_entity_poly.entity_id
_entity_poly.type
_entity_poly.pdbx_seq_one_letter_code
_entity_poly.pdbx_strand_id
1 'polypeptide(L)'
;MADEAGFEKIFLTKTVSYLAIVDQNHRADGLYQEGPYHTSSATAIGNTNTKSLNGRLVQVIAEATTSRSTKSTYVQIRLGNGTTYWTDKLALTSMSPLSPILSTSDVNYNAVVNQKTRVDGLYADGPYHTSITTLVGNDSAKQYDGQNVHATIEQKTDRGTYVKVQFPDGHIYWIDKGALTIR
;
A
#
# COMPACT_ATOMS: atom_id res chain seq x y z
N MET A 1 21.86 -11.21 22.38
CA MET A 1 23.31 -11.27 22.19
C MET A 1 23.68 -10.64 20.87
N ALA A 2 24.58 -9.65 20.87
CA ALA A 2 25.17 -9.12 19.65
C ALA A 2 26.08 -10.16 19.00
N ASP A 3 26.31 -10.06 17.70
CA ASP A 3 27.34 -10.86 17.05
C ASP A 3 28.75 -10.35 17.40
N GLU A 4 29.78 -11.02 16.90
CA GLU A 4 31.19 -10.67 17.20
C GLU A 4 31.58 -9.26 16.75
N ALA A 5 30.84 -8.66 15.80
CA ALA A 5 31.03 -7.29 15.34
C ALA A 5 30.21 -6.26 16.13
N GLY A 6 29.48 -6.66 17.16
CA GLY A 6 28.63 -5.80 17.97
C GLY A 6 27.24 -5.57 17.38
N PHE A 7 26.90 -6.27 16.31
CA PHE A 7 25.58 -6.20 15.71
C PHE A 7 24.57 -7.13 16.39
N GLU A 8 23.30 -6.80 16.28
CA GLU A 8 22.22 -7.67 16.73
C GLU A 8 22.03 -8.85 15.78
N LYS A 9 21.70 -10.01 16.34
CA LYS A 9 21.36 -11.21 15.57
C LYS A 9 19.89 -11.19 15.21
N ILE A 10 19.58 -11.61 13.99
CA ILE A 10 18.20 -11.89 13.57
C ILE A 10 17.83 -13.27 14.07
N PHE A 11 16.81 -13.37 14.95
CA PHE A 11 16.35 -14.65 15.48
C PHE A 11 15.30 -15.31 14.58
N LEU A 12 14.41 -14.49 13.99
CA LEU A 12 13.33 -14.98 13.17
C LEU A 12 13.03 -13.95 12.09
N THR A 13 12.87 -14.43 10.87
CA THR A 13 12.29 -13.66 9.77
C THR A 13 11.17 -14.48 9.15
N LYS A 14 10.01 -13.89 8.96
CA LYS A 14 8.87 -14.52 8.27
C LYS A 14 8.32 -13.61 7.19
N THR A 15 7.93 -14.21 6.07
CA THR A 15 7.20 -13.52 5.01
C THR A 15 5.76 -13.30 5.46
N VAL A 16 5.28 -12.07 5.27
CA VAL A 16 3.89 -11.67 5.55
C VAL A 16 3.39 -10.80 4.40
N SER A 17 2.10 -10.55 4.36
CA SER A 17 1.51 -9.64 3.37
C SER A 17 0.25 -9.00 3.95
N TYR A 18 0.37 -7.75 4.35
CA TYR A 18 -0.76 -6.95 4.81
C TYR A 18 -0.49 -5.46 4.57
N LEU A 19 -1.54 -4.66 4.60
CA LEU A 19 -1.44 -3.20 4.48
C LEU A 19 -1.40 -2.56 5.87
N ALA A 20 -0.73 -1.43 5.97
CA ALA A 20 -0.69 -0.60 7.17
C ALA A 20 -0.49 0.86 6.80
N ILE A 21 -0.72 1.74 7.76
CA ILE A 21 -0.45 3.18 7.62
C ILE A 21 0.70 3.54 8.54
N VAL A 22 1.65 4.31 8.02
CA VAL A 22 2.76 4.85 8.82
C VAL A 22 2.21 5.92 9.76
N ASP A 23 2.45 5.75 11.07
CA ASP A 23 2.05 6.69 12.11
C ASP A 23 3.27 7.15 12.90
N GLN A 24 3.65 8.39 12.70
CA GLN A 24 4.79 9.06 13.36
C GLN A 24 4.34 10.29 14.14
N ASN A 25 3.08 10.38 14.52
CA ASN A 25 2.56 11.56 15.25
C ASN A 25 3.15 11.68 16.65
N HIS A 26 3.48 10.55 17.30
CA HIS A 26 3.94 10.51 18.68
C HIS A 26 5.30 9.86 18.86
N ARG A 27 5.98 9.53 17.77
CA ARG A 27 7.29 8.88 17.80
C ARG A 27 8.13 9.26 16.58
N ALA A 28 9.39 8.93 16.64
CA ALA A 28 10.32 9.08 15.51
C ALA A 28 11.07 7.78 15.32
N ASP A 29 10.93 7.19 14.15
CA ASP A 29 11.60 5.94 13.79
C ASP A 29 12.53 6.15 12.60
N GLY A 30 13.58 5.34 12.55
CA GLY A 30 14.49 5.29 11.42
C GLY A 30 13.99 4.40 10.30
N LEU A 31 14.50 4.64 9.11
CA LEU A 31 14.41 3.74 7.97
C LEU A 31 15.77 3.09 7.74
N TYR A 32 15.77 1.80 7.42
CA TYR A 32 16.97 1.01 7.19
C TYR A 32 16.82 0.22 5.88
N GLN A 33 17.92 0.15 5.13
CA GLN A 33 18.00 -0.72 3.97
C GLN A 33 18.51 -2.10 4.38
N GLU A 34 18.06 -3.12 3.65
CA GLU A 34 18.58 -4.49 3.66
C GLU A 34 18.43 -5.28 4.96
N GLY A 35 18.10 -4.64 6.08
CA GLY A 35 17.89 -5.36 7.32
C GLY A 35 17.34 -4.50 8.45
N PRO A 36 16.87 -5.15 9.54
CA PRO A 36 16.39 -4.46 10.73
C PRO A 36 17.49 -3.62 11.41
N TYR A 37 17.05 -2.64 12.15
CA TYR A 37 17.91 -1.76 12.93
C TYR A 37 18.98 -2.54 13.72
N HIS A 38 20.20 -2.01 13.68
CA HIS A 38 21.37 -2.50 14.42
C HIS A 38 21.85 -3.91 14.03
N THR A 39 21.36 -4.46 12.94
CA THR A 39 21.90 -5.69 12.34
C THR A 39 23.01 -5.36 11.34
N SER A 40 23.84 -6.35 10.99
CA SER A 40 24.99 -6.15 10.08
C SER A 40 24.60 -5.69 8.68
N SER A 41 23.39 -6.01 8.24
CA SER A 41 22.85 -5.59 6.94
C SER A 41 22.14 -4.25 6.98
N ALA A 42 21.88 -3.69 8.17
CA ALA A 42 21.13 -2.45 8.31
C ALA A 42 21.97 -1.25 7.88
N THR A 43 21.54 -0.54 6.85
CA THR A 43 22.08 0.76 6.46
C THR A 43 21.05 1.84 6.78
N ALA A 44 21.37 2.71 7.73
CA ALA A 44 20.46 3.77 8.14
C ALA A 44 20.28 4.80 7.02
N ILE A 45 19.04 5.07 6.63
CA ILE A 45 18.68 6.21 5.79
C ILE A 45 18.63 7.46 6.65
N GLY A 46 18.17 7.32 7.88
CA GLY A 46 18.13 8.37 8.90
C GLY A 46 17.25 7.98 10.06
N ASN A 47 17.62 8.44 11.26
CA ASN A 47 16.95 8.03 12.51
C ASN A 47 15.53 8.58 12.66
N THR A 48 15.12 9.54 11.84
CA THR A 48 13.78 10.15 11.86
C THR A 48 13.10 10.10 10.49
N ASN A 49 13.66 9.35 9.55
CA ASN A 49 13.20 9.40 8.15
C ASN A 49 11.82 8.78 7.95
N THR A 50 11.34 7.94 8.87
CA THR A 50 9.97 7.43 8.81
C THR A 50 8.95 8.56 8.93
N LYS A 51 9.29 9.71 9.52
CA LYS A 51 8.41 10.90 9.55
C LYS A 51 8.00 11.40 8.17
N SER A 52 8.87 11.28 7.17
CA SER A 52 8.56 11.67 5.80
C SER A 52 7.47 10.81 5.15
N LEU A 53 7.23 9.62 5.73
CA LEU A 53 6.21 8.68 5.28
C LEU A 53 4.92 8.74 6.10
N ASN A 54 4.82 9.65 7.10
CA ASN A 54 3.66 9.72 7.98
C ASN A 54 2.36 9.82 7.19
N GLY A 55 1.37 9.01 7.56
CA GLY A 55 0.08 8.92 6.87
C GLY A 55 0.07 8.11 5.59
N ARG A 56 1.22 7.62 5.11
CA ARG A 56 1.27 6.81 3.89
C ARG A 56 0.82 5.38 4.12
N LEU A 57 0.09 4.87 3.14
CA LEU A 57 -0.22 3.45 3.02
C LEU A 57 1.03 2.71 2.55
N VAL A 58 1.36 1.61 3.23
CA VAL A 58 2.47 0.72 2.89
C VAL A 58 2.02 -0.72 2.94
N GLN A 59 2.71 -1.59 2.22
CA GLN A 59 2.55 -3.04 2.35
C GLN A 59 3.67 -3.59 3.21
N VAL A 60 3.33 -4.32 4.26
CA VAL A 60 4.31 -5.09 5.05
C VAL A 60 4.53 -6.42 4.36
N ILE A 61 5.78 -6.75 4.05
CA ILE A 61 6.16 -7.95 3.30
C ILE A 61 7.00 -8.94 4.11
N ALA A 62 7.59 -8.50 5.20
CA ALA A 62 8.32 -9.36 6.12
C ALA A 62 8.27 -8.81 7.54
N GLU A 63 8.39 -9.70 8.51
CA GLU A 63 8.60 -9.38 9.92
C GLU A 63 9.83 -10.07 10.44
N ALA A 64 10.62 -9.41 11.28
CA ALA A 64 11.81 -9.97 11.90
C ALA A 64 11.91 -9.57 13.37
N THR A 65 12.42 -10.49 14.17
CA THR A 65 12.83 -10.24 15.56
C THR A 65 14.34 -10.35 15.67
N THR A 66 14.93 -9.53 16.53
CA THR A 66 16.37 -9.50 16.75
C THR A 66 16.70 -9.70 18.21
N SER A 67 17.97 -9.93 18.52
CA SER A 67 18.44 -10.07 19.91
C SER A 67 18.23 -8.80 20.75
N ARG A 68 18.11 -7.62 20.13
CA ARG A 68 17.82 -6.36 20.82
C ARG A 68 16.35 -6.26 21.25
N SER A 69 15.45 -6.86 20.50
CA SER A 69 14.02 -6.68 20.72
C SER A 69 13.40 -7.96 21.25
N THR A 70 13.49 -8.15 22.54
CA THR A 70 12.63 -9.14 23.21
C THR A 70 11.14 -8.72 23.15
N LYS A 71 10.85 -7.47 22.79
CA LYS A 71 9.51 -6.87 22.80
C LYS A 71 9.14 -6.13 21.53
N SER A 72 10.02 -5.96 20.57
CA SER A 72 9.76 -5.22 19.32
C SER A 72 9.98 -6.11 18.12
N THR A 73 9.09 -5.99 17.16
CA THR A 73 9.21 -6.61 15.84
C THR A 73 9.61 -5.53 14.84
N TYR A 74 10.54 -5.85 13.97
CA TYR A 74 10.86 -5.01 12.82
C TYR A 74 10.11 -5.51 11.60
N VAL A 75 9.76 -4.62 10.74
CA VAL A 75 8.99 -4.93 9.52
C VAL A 75 9.69 -4.38 8.30
N GLN A 76 9.62 -5.14 7.21
CA GLN A 76 9.98 -4.65 5.90
C GLN A 76 8.73 -4.12 5.22
N ILE A 77 8.73 -2.84 4.91
CA ILE A 77 7.66 -2.15 4.23
C ILE A 77 8.00 -1.93 2.76
N ARG A 78 7.00 -2.03 1.90
CA ARG A 78 7.07 -1.67 0.49
C ARG A 78 6.19 -0.45 0.24
N LEU A 79 6.76 0.56 -0.41
CA LEU A 79 6.05 1.75 -0.87
C LEU A 79 5.37 1.51 -2.22
N GLY A 80 4.45 2.38 -2.60
CA GLY A 80 3.76 2.31 -3.88
C GLY A 80 4.67 2.35 -5.12
N ASN A 81 5.85 2.94 -4.99
CA ASN A 81 6.87 2.95 -6.05
C ASN A 81 7.77 1.70 -6.09
N GLY A 82 7.50 0.71 -5.22
CA GLY A 82 8.26 -0.54 -5.12
C GLY A 82 9.48 -0.48 -4.21
N THR A 83 9.88 0.68 -3.70
CA THR A 83 11.00 0.81 -2.76
C THR A 83 10.67 0.13 -1.43
N THR A 84 11.64 -0.56 -0.86
CA THR A 84 11.49 -1.27 0.42
C THR A 84 12.42 -0.71 1.48
N TYR A 85 11.93 -0.68 2.72
CA TYR A 85 12.70 -0.30 3.90
C TYR A 85 12.34 -1.18 5.08
N TRP A 86 13.26 -1.28 6.04
CA TRP A 86 12.99 -1.84 7.36
C TRP A 86 12.71 -0.71 8.34
N THR A 87 11.75 -0.91 9.22
CA THR A 87 11.42 0.00 10.32
C THR A 87 10.83 -0.77 11.50
N ASP A 88 10.64 -0.09 12.63
CA ASP A 88 9.96 -0.67 13.78
C ASP A 88 8.47 -0.87 13.46
N LYS A 89 7.91 -2.02 13.82
CA LYS A 89 6.48 -2.30 13.64
C LYS A 89 5.58 -1.30 14.38
N LEU A 90 6.05 -0.75 15.49
CA LEU A 90 5.34 0.28 16.24
C LEU A 90 5.22 1.61 15.47
N ALA A 91 5.97 1.78 14.38
CA ALA A 91 5.78 2.90 13.45
C ALA A 91 4.51 2.80 12.60
N LEU A 92 3.78 1.70 12.69
CA LEU A 92 2.63 1.39 11.85
C LEU A 92 1.34 1.30 12.67
N THR A 93 0.24 1.68 12.03
CA THR A 93 -1.11 1.56 12.55
C THR A 93 -2.06 1.05 11.45
N SER A 94 -3.33 0.80 11.82
CA SER A 94 -4.39 0.41 10.86
C SER A 94 -4.01 -0.80 10.00
N MET A 95 -3.43 -1.83 10.62
CA MET A 95 -3.04 -3.05 9.95
C MET A 95 -4.28 -3.81 9.47
N SER A 96 -4.30 -4.21 8.19
CA SER A 96 -5.40 -4.96 7.61
C SER A 96 -4.92 -5.91 6.52
N PRO A 97 -5.55 -7.10 6.39
CA PRO A 97 -5.19 -8.03 5.33
C PRO A 97 -5.52 -7.44 3.95
N LEU A 98 -4.81 -7.90 2.92
CA LEU A 98 -5.16 -7.59 1.54
C LEU A 98 -6.54 -8.17 1.21
N SER A 99 -7.29 -7.46 0.38
CA SER A 99 -8.54 -7.97 -0.18
C SER A 99 -8.24 -8.99 -1.28
N PRO A 100 -8.82 -10.19 -1.23
CA PRO A 100 -8.64 -11.15 -2.30
C PRO A 100 -9.41 -10.74 -3.55
N ILE A 101 -8.83 -11.03 -4.72
CA ILE A 101 -9.57 -10.96 -5.99
C ILE A 101 -10.36 -12.25 -6.11
N LEU A 102 -11.69 -12.14 -6.07
CA LEU A 102 -12.61 -13.28 -6.09
C LEU A 102 -12.96 -13.71 -7.52
N SER A 103 -13.00 -12.78 -8.45
CA SER A 103 -13.21 -13.05 -9.87
C SER A 103 -12.66 -11.96 -10.76
N THR A 104 -12.30 -12.33 -11.98
CA THR A 104 -11.85 -11.41 -13.04
C THR A 104 -12.62 -11.70 -14.30
N SER A 105 -13.13 -10.68 -14.97
CA SER A 105 -13.85 -10.81 -16.23
C SER A 105 -13.38 -9.73 -17.21
N ASP A 106 -13.10 -10.14 -18.43
CA ASP A 106 -12.94 -9.17 -19.53
C ASP A 106 -14.29 -8.59 -19.86
N VAL A 107 -14.32 -7.27 -20.02
CA VAL A 107 -15.52 -6.52 -20.39
C VAL A 107 -15.20 -5.51 -21.49
N ASN A 108 -16.25 -5.05 -22.17
CA ASN A 108 -16.11 -4.09 -23.24
C ASN A 108 -17.37 -3.23 -23.27
N TYR A 109 -17.38 -2.15 -22.51
CA TYR A 109 -18.50 -1.23 -22.50
C TYR A 109 -18.07 0.21 -22.21
N ASN A 110 -18.92 1.14 -22.58
CA ASN A 110 -18.76 2.56 -22.26
C ASN A 110 -19.58 2.91 -21.02
N ALA A 111 -19.04 3.82 -20.24
CA ALA A 111 -19.69 4.34 -19.04
C ALA A 111 -19.40 5.82 -18.87
N VAL A 112 -20.13 6.46 -17.96
CA VAL A 112 -19.88 7.84 -17.53
C VAL A 112 -19.53 7.84 -16.07
N VAL A 113 -18.48 8.56 -15.70
CA VAL A 113 -18.09 8.77 -14.30
C VAL A 113 -19.15 9.65 -13.62
N ASN A 114 -19.66 9.19 -12.49
CA ASN A 114 -20.66 9.90 -11.69
C ASN A 114 -20.15 10.12 -10.26
N GLN A 115 -19.82 11.36 -9.95
CA GLN A 115 -19.33 11.79 -8.63
C GLN A 115 -20.26 12.84 -7.97
N LYS A 116 -21.51 12.94 -8.44
CA LYS A 116 -22.46 13.92 -7.90
C LYS A 116 -22.86 13.66 -6.46
N THR A 117 -22.98 12.38 -6.09
CA THR A 117 -23.46 11.96 -4.76
C THR A 117 -22.46 11.08 -4.01
N ARG A 118 -21.28 10.90 -4.57
CA ARG A 118 -20.24 10.06 -3.98
C ARG A 118 -18.84 10.62 -4.27
N VAL A 119 -17.88 10.12 -3.52
CA VAL A 119 -16.47 10.48 -3.66
C VAL A 119 -15.68 9.20 -3.78
N ASP A 120 -14.96 9.03 -4.88
CA ASP A 120 -14.19 7.83 -5.17
C ASP A 120 -12.74 8.16 -5.47
N GLY A 121 -11.85 7.25 -5.09
CA GLY A 121 -10.45 7.27 -5.48
C GLY A 121 -10.21 6.56 -6.80
N LEU A 122 -9.06 6.84 -7.39
CA LEU A 122 -8.52 6.11 -8.54
C LEU A 122 -7.29 5.32 -8.10
N TYR A 123 -7.08 4.14 -8.69
CA TYR A 123 -5.99 3.24 -8.35
C TYR A 123 -5.25 2.81 -9.63
N ALA A 124 -3.92 2.85 -9.58
CA ALA A 124 -3.09 2.57 -10.77
C ALA A 124 -2.87 1.08 -10.99
N ASP A 125 -2.63 0.30 -9.94
CA ASP A 125 -2.08 -1.06 -10.04
C ASP A 125 -3.13 -2.15 -9.92
N GLY A 126 -4.33 -1.84 -9.48
CA GLY A 126 -5.41 -2.81 -9.26
C GLY A 126 -6.53 -2.24 -8.42
N PRO A 127 -7.55 -3.05 -8.11
CA PRO A 127 -8.64 -2.65 -7.21
C PRO A 127 -8.13 -2.23 -5.83
N TYR A 128 -8.90 -1.37 -5.19
CA TYR A 128 -8.65 -0.93 -3.83
C TYR A 128 -8.34 -2.11 -2.89
N HIS A 129 -7.28 -1.97 -2.12
CA HIS A 129 -6.87 -2.90 -1.05
C HIS A 129 -6.39 -4.30 -1.51
N THR A 130 -6.20 -4.52 -2.81
CA THR A 130 -5.72 -5.82 -3.32
C THR A 130 -4.19 -5.94 -3.32
N SER A 131 -3.50 -4.82 -3.31
CA SER A 131 -2.04 -4.73 -3.21
C SER A 131 -1.66 -3.35 -2.68
N ILE A 132 -0.38 -3.02 -2.65
CA ILE A 132 0.04 -1.63 -2.47
C ILE A 132 -0.19 -0.87 -3.78
N THR A 133 -1.43 -0.50 -4.03
CA THR A 133 -1.79 0.26 -5.22
C THR A 133 -1.38 1.71 -5.06
N THR A 134 -0.97 2.33 -6.16
CA THR A 134 -0.71 3.77 -6.16
C THR A 134 -2.05 4.51 -6.17
N LEU A 135 -2.46 5.00 -4.99
CA LEU A 135 -3.64 5.85 -4.87
C LEU A 135 -3.35 7.21 -5.50
N VAL A 136 -4.14 7.59 -6.49
CA VAL A 136 -4.01 8.89 -7.14
C VAL A 136 -4.56 10.02 -6.25
N GLY A 137 -5.49 9.68 -5.38
CA GLY A 137 -6.10 10.56 -4.38
C GLY A 137 -7.46 10.01 -3.96
N ASN A 138 -7.88 10.27 -2.72
CA ASN A 138 -9.16 9.74 -2.20
C ASN A 138 -10.40 10.31 -2.90
N ASP A 139 -10.25 11.45 -3.57
CA ASP A 139 -11.30 12.13 -4.33
C ASP A 139 -10.91 12.33 -5.80
N SER A 140 -9.91 11.59 -6.27
CA SER A 140 -9.32 11.81 -7.60
C SER A 140 -10.28 11.55 -8.76
N ALA A 141 -11.33 10.75 -8.56
CA ALA A 141 -12.37 10.54 -9.58
C ALA A 141 -13.22 11.80 -9.83
N LYS A 142 -13.26 12.76 -8.92
CA LYS A 142 -14.04 14.00 -9.08
C LYS A 142 -13.65 14.80 -10.32
N GLN A 143 -12.38 14.84 -10.65
CA GLN A 143 -11.87 15.56 -11.82
C GLN A 143 -12.41 15.01 -13.14
N TYR A 144 -12.92 13.79 -13.13
CA TYR A 144 -13.47 13.10 -14.29
C TYR A 144 -15.01 13.02 -14.27
N ASP A 145 -15.68 13.68 -13.32
CA ASP A 145 -17.14 13.63 -13.23
C ASP A 145 -17.79 14.04 -14.56
N GLY A 146 -18.75 13.24 -15.02
CA GLY A 146 -19.45 13.43 -16.28
C GLY A 146 -18.69 13.00 -17.53
N GLN A 147 -17.44 12.57 -17.41
CA GLN A 147 -16.64 12.13 -18.56
C GLN A 147 -16.95 10.68 -18.97
N ASN A 148 -16.86 10.43 -20.28
CA ASN A 148 -16.97 9.08 -20.83
C ASN A 148 -15.68 8.31 -20.59
N VAL A 149 -15.81 7.04 -20.22
CA VAL A 149 -14.72 6.10 -20.05
C VAL A 149 -15.02 4.79 -20.73
N HIS A 150 -13.98 4.04 -21.05
CA HIS A 150 -14.09 2.71 -21.65
C HIS A 150 -13.60 1.64 -20.68
N ALA A 151 -14.48 0.70 -20.34
CA ALA A 151 -14.20 -0.38 -19.40
C ALA A 151 -13.66 -1.61 -20.14
N THR A 152 -12.60 -2.20 -19.60
CA THR A 152 -11.91 -3.35 -20.22
C THR A 152 -11.85 -4.59 -19.33
N ILE A 153 -11.78 -4.41 -18.01
CA ILE A 153 -11.69 -5.51 -17.04
C ILE A 153 -12.54 -5.16 -15.82
N GLU A 154 -13.27 -6.14 -15.32
CA GLU A 154 -13.89 -6.08 -14.00
C GLU A 154 -13.25 -7.08 -13.05
N GLN A 155 -12.99 -6.66 -11.81
CA GLN A 155 -12.57 -7.55 -10.74
C GLN A 155 -13.46 -7.38 -9.52
N LYS A 156 -13.94 -8.50 -9.00
CA LYS A 156 -14.70 -8.54 -7.75
C LYS A 156 -13.75 -8.87 -6.60
N THR A 157 -13.86 -8.11 -5.53
CA THR A 157 -13.15 -8.34 -4.27
C THR A 157 -14.15 -8.54 -3.14
N ASP A 158 -13.68 -8.82 -1.93
CA ASP A 158 -14.52 -8.85 -0.73
C ASP A 158 -15.11 -7.47 -0.37
N ARG A 159 -14.58 -6.38 -0.95
CA ARG A 159 -15.02 -4.99 -0.71
C ARG A 159 -15.96 -4.44 -1.78
N GLY A 160 -16.06 -5.07 -2.93
CA GLY A 160 -16.90 -4.62 -4.04
C GLY A 160 -16.35 -5.00 -5.40
N THR A 161 -16.96 -4.45 -6.43
CA THR A 161 -16.54 -4.63 -7.81
C THR A 161 -15.83 -3.37 -8.30
N TYR A 162 -14.66 -3.56 -8.90
CA TYR A 162 -13.83 -2.49 -9.46
C TYR A 162 -13.64 -2.72 -10.94
N VAL A 163 -13.48 -1.64 -11.68
CA VAL A 163 -13.38 -1.66 -13.14
C VAL A 163 -12.11 -0.93 -13.57
N LYS A 164 -11.36 -1.57 -14.47
CA LYS A 164 -10.25 -0.94 -15.16
C LYS A 164 -10.80 -0.15 -16.33
N VAL A 165 -10.59 1.16 -16.31
CA VAL A 165 -11.15 2.08 -17.31
C VAL A 165 -10.06 2.94 -17.93
N GLN A 166 -10.26 3.27 -19.21
CA GLN A 166 -9.48 4.25 -19.94
C GLN A 166 -10.25 5.57 -19.97
N PHE A 167 -9.57 6.64 -19.54
CA PHE A 167 -10.08 8.00 -19.53
C PHE A 167 -9.77 8.72 -20.85
N PRO A 168 -10.49 9.82 -21.19
CA PRO A 168 -10.25 10.56 -22.42
C PRO A 168 -8.84 11.13 -22.57
N ASP A 169 -8.17 11.43 -21.46
CA ASP A 169 -6.79 11.91 -21.42
C ASP A 169 -5.71 10.83 -21.62
N GLY A 170 -6.15 9.57 -21.84
CA GLY A 170 -5.30 8.41 -22.05
C GLY A 170 -4.87 7.68 -20.77
N HIS A 171 -5.15 8.21 -19.59
CA HIS A 171 -4.88 7.50 -18.34
C HIS A 171 -5.74 6.25 -18.21
N ILE A 172 -5.18 5.24 -17.56
CA ILE A 172 -5.85 3.99 -17.25
C ILE A 172 -5.80 3.80 -15.74
N TYR A 173 -6.97 3.72 -15.11
CA TYR A 173 -7.09 3.52 -13.66
C TYR A 173 -8.17 2.49 -13.34
N TRP A 174 -8.09 1.96 -12.13
CA TRP A 174 -9.17 1.20 -11.51
C TRP A 174 -10.07 2.14 -10.71
N ILE A 175 -11.38 1.94 -10.81
CA ILE A 175 -12.39 2.71 -10.10
C ILE A 175 -13.49 1.78 -9.59
N ASP A 176 -14.14 2.15 -8.48
CA ASP A 176 -15.33 1.44 -8.01
C ASP A 176 -16.41 1.46 -9.10
N LYS A 177 -16.99 0.29 -9.41
CA LYS A 177 -18.06 0.19 -10.42
C LYS A 177 -19.26 1.06 -10.10
N GLY A 178 -19.55 1.26 -8.80
CA GLY A 178 -20.63 2.15 -8.35
C GLY A 178 -20.43 3.62 -8.72
N ALA A 179 -19.20 4.03 -9.08
CA ALA A 179 -18.90 5.37 -9.59
C ALA A 179 -19.23 5.55 -11.07
N LEU A 180 -19.69 4.50 -11.76
CA LEU A 180 -19.95 4.49 -13.19
C LEU A 180 -21.44 4.35 -13.48
N THR A 181 -21.94 5.12 -14.46
CA THR A 181 -23.23 4.90 -15.11
C THR A 181 -22.97 4.24 -16.45
N ILE A 182 -23.32 2.97 -16.57
CA ILE A 182 -23.11 2.18 -17.79
C ILE A 182 -24.08 2.63 -18.88
N ARG A 183 -23.60 2.75 -20.11
CA ARG A 183 -24.39 3.15 -21.29
C ARG A 183 -24.58 2.00 -22.26
#